data_59e40178804c5a472a09b387237ebb2d
#
_entry.id   59e40178804c5a472a09b387237ebb2d
#
_cell.length_a   1.000
_cell.length_b   1.000
_cell.length_c   1.000
_cell.angle_alpha   90.00
_cell.angle_beta   90.00
_cell.angle_gamma   90.00
#
_symmetry.space_group_name_H-M   'P 1'
#
loop_
_entity.id
_entity.type
_entity.pdbx_description
1 polymer ?
#
loop_
_entity_poly.entity_id
_entity_poly.type
_entity_poly.pdbx_seq_one_letter_code
_entity_poly.pdbx_strand_id
1 'polypeptide(L)'
;MANVTAVADDTFEHEVLKSSTPVLIDFWAPWCAPCRAIAPIVEELSATYAGKLKVVKMNVDDNPKTPSRYGVRGIPNLILFQNGEVKEQIVGAVPKAQLVKVIDRVVV
;
A
#
# COMPACT_ATOMS: atom_id res chain seq x y z
N MET A 1 -0.82 -15.03 2.10
CA MET A 1 -0.59 -13.85 1.45
C MET A 1 0.79 -13.74 0.90
N ALA A 2 1.02 -14.61 -0.02
CA ALA A 2 2.35 -14.87 -0.52
C ALA A 2 3.05 -13.65 -1.13
N ASN A 3 2.30 -12.67 -1.65
CA ASN A 3 2.88 -11.59 -2.43
C ASN A 3 2.82 -10.21 -1.75
N VAL A 4 2.25 -10.12 -0.55
CA VAL A 4 2.16 -8.86 0.18
C VAL A 4 3.08 -8.94 1.40
N THR A 5 4.19 -8.21 1.33
CA THR A 5 5.20 -8.22 2.39
C THR A 5 4.88 -7.15 3.44
N ALA A 6 5.01 -7.51 4.71
CA ALA A 6 4.89 -6.55 5.79
C ALA A 6 6.16 -5.70 5.87
N VAL A 7 5.99 -4.39 5.98
CA VAL A 7 7.09 -3.46 6.19
C VAL A 7 6.87 -2.70 7.50
N ALA A 8 7.95 -2.15 8.04
CA ALA A 8 7.94 -1.43 9.30
C ALA A 8 8.54 -0.04 9.12
N ASP A 9 8.41 0.80 10.15
CA ASP A 9 9.00 2.15 10.12
C ASP A 9 10.49 2.12 9.78
N ASP A 10 11.23 1.16 10.32
CA ASP A 10 12.66 1.07 10.10
C ASP A 10 13.07 0.42 8.78
N THR A 11 12.15 -0.21 8.07
CA THR A 11 12.43 -0.79 6.74
C THR A 11 11.78 0.00 5.61
N PHE A 12 10.96 0.98 5.93
CA PHE A 12 10.19 1.74 4.95
C PHE A 12 11.08 2.41 3.89
N GLU A 13 12.15 3.06 4.31
CA GLU A 13 13.03 3.77 3.36
C GLU A 13 13.61 2.78 2.34
N HIS A 14 14.14 1.67 2.80
CA HIS A 14 14.74 0.67 1.92
C HIS A 14 13.70 0.00 1.02
N GLU A 15 12.58 -0.43 1.61
CA GLU A 15 11.59 -1.24 0.90
C GLU A 15 10.69 -0.42 -0.02
N VAL A 16 10.45 0.84 0.30
CA VAL A 16 9.51 1.67 -0.43
C VAL A 16 10.22 2.82 -1.15
N LEU A 17 10.93 3.67 -0.42
CA LEU A 17 11.50 4.88 -1.02
C LEU A 17 12.64 4.59 -2.00
N LYS A 18 13.42 3.55 -1.75
CA LYS A 18 14.56 3.16 -2.60
C LYS A 18 14.22 2.08 -3.61
N SER A 19 12.95 1.69 -3.69
CA SER A 19 12.52 0.67 -4.64
C SER A 19 12.67 1.16 -6.08
N SER A 20 13.18 0.28 -6.95
CA SER A 20 13.32 0.57 -8.38
C SER A 20 12.00 0.37 -9.13
N THR A 21 11.02 -0.30 -8.50
CA THR A 21 9.68 -0.47 -9.07
C THR A 21 8.68 0.36 -8.28
N PRO A 22 7.53 0.74 -8.86
CA PRO A 22 6.47 1.38 -8.09
C PRO A 22 6.04 0.50 -6.93
N VAL A 23 5.64 1.13 -5.82
CA VAL A 23 5.23 0.42 -4.60
C VAL A 23 3.86 0.92 -4.17
N LEU A 24 2.95 -0.02 -3.95
CA LEU A 24 1.67 0.25 -3.30
C LEU A 24 1.78 -0.19 -1.84
N ILE A 25 1.60 0.74 -0.92
CA ILE A 25 1.62 0.42 0.51
C ILE A 25 0.21 0.55 1.08
N ASP A 26 -0.24 -0.51 1.77
CA ASP A 26 -1.54 -0.59 2.44
C ASP A 26 -1.34 -0.37 3.93
N PHE A 27 -1.77 0.79 4.43
CA PHE A 27 -1.78 1.09 5.87
C PHE A 27 -3.05 0.50 6.47
N TRP A 28 -2.90 -0.38 7.45
CA TRP A 28 -4.00 -1.15 8.01
C TRP A 28 -3.83 -1.36 9.51
N ALA A 29 -4.87 -1.89 10.15
CA ALA A 29 -4.80 -2.35 11.55
C ALA A 29 -5.69 -3.58 11.71
N PRO A 30 -5.36 -4.47 12.68
CA PRO A 30 -6.13 -5.72 12.87
C PRO A 30 -7.59 -5.47 13.25
N TRP A 31 -7.88 -4.38 13.96
CA TRP A 31 -9.24 -4.05 14.42
C TRP A 31 -10.09 -3.37 13.33
N CYS A 32 -9.52 -3.06 12.21
CA CYS A 32 -10.15 -2.29 11.14
C CYS A 32 -10.92 -3.20 10.19
N ALA A 33 -12.25 -3.22 10.29
CA ALA A 33 -13.09 -4.07 9.44
C ALA A 33 -12.96 -3.73 7.94
N PRO A 34 -12.99 -2.44 7.53
CA PRO A 34 -12.77 -2.12 6.12
C PRO A 34 -11.39 -2.54 5.60
N CYS A 35 -10.37 -2.51 6.46
CA CYS A 35 -9.03 -2.99 6.08
C CYS A 35 -9.07 -4.48 5.77
N ARG A 36 -9.76 -5.26 6.60
CA ARG A 36 -9.90 -6.70 6.38
C ARG A 36 -10.71 -6.99 5.12
N ALA A 37 -11.69 -6.14 4.82
CA ALA A 37 -12.53 -6.33 3.63
C ALA A 37 -11.74 -6.18 2.34
N ILE A 38 -10.75 -5.27 2.27
CA ILE A 38 -9.96 -5.09 1.06
C ILE A 38 -8.70 -5.96 1.01
N ALA A 39 -8.34 -6.63 2.10
CA ALA A 39 -7.12 -7.44 2.14
C ALA A 39 -7.05 -8.47 0.99
N PRO A 40 -8.12 -9.22 0.68
CA PRO A 40 -8.08 -10.16 -0.45
C PRO A 40 -7.86 -9.44 -1.80
N ILE A 41 -8.41 -8.25 -1.95
CA ILE A 41 -8.24 -7.44 -3.17
C ILE A 41 -6.79 -7.01 -3.31
N VAL A 42 -6.17 -6.53 -2.23
CA VAL A 42 -4.77 -6.12 -2.22
C VAL A 42 -3.86 -7.29 -2.60
N GLU A 43 -4.14 -8.49 -2.07
CA GLU A 43 -3.40 -9.69 -2.44
C GLU A 43 -3.56 -10.04 -3.91
N GLU A 44 -4.77 -9.94 -4.41
CA GLU A 44 -5.07 -10.21 -5.81
C GLU A 44 -4.31 -9.23 -6.71
N LEU A 45 -4.24 -7.95 -6.33
CA LEU A 45 -3.49 -6.93 -7.07
C LEU A 45 -1.99 -7.25 -7.06
N SER A 46 -1.46 -7.74 -5.94
CA SER A 46 -0.04 -8.10 -5.88
C SER A 46 0.31 -9.22 -6.85
N ALA A 47 -0.60 -10.16 -7.05
CA ALA A 47 -0.42 -11.24 -8.02
C ALA A 47 -0.57 -10.73 -9.45
N THR A 48 -1.60 -9.91 -9.70
CA THR A 48 -1.89 -9.37 -11.04
C THR A 48 -0.74 -8.52 -11.56
N TYR A 49 -0.14 -7.71 -10.71
CA TYR A 49 0.94 -6.79 -11.10
C TYR A 49 2.34 -7.29 -10.75
N ALA A 50 2.49 -8.59 -10.47
CA ALA A 50 3.78 -9.17 -10.12
C ALA A 50 4.84 -8.81 -11.17
N GLY A 51 6.01 -8.33 -10.71
CA GLY A 51 7.08 -7.89 -11.58
C GLY A 51 6.98 -6.44 -12.05
N LYS A 52 5.81 -5.81 -11.88
CA LYS A 52 5.59 -4.41 -12.30
C LYS A 52 5.30 -3.49 -11.13
N LEU A 53 4.72 -4.03 -10.08
CA LEU A 53 4.33 -3.31 -8.87
C LEU A 53 4.72 -4.14 -7.66
N LYS A 54 5.36 -3.50 -6.70
CA LYS A 54 5.62 -4.12 -5.40
C LYS A 54 4.47 -3.74 -4.48
N VAL A 55 3.86 -4.71 -3.81
CA VAL A 55 2.75 -4.46 -2.89
C VAL A 55 3.20 -4.83 -1.49
N VAL A 56 3.10 -3.88 -0.57
CA VAL A 56 3.50 -4.07 0.83
C VAL A 56 2.39 -3.58 1.75
N LYS A 57 2.45 -3.96 3.02
CA LYS A 57 1.49 -3.53 4.03
C LYS A 57 2.21 -3.07 5.28
N MET A 58 1.61 -2.13 6.00
CA MET A 58 2.15 -1.63 7.26
C MET A 58 1.05 -1.56 8.31
N ASN A 59 1.26 -2.24 9.43
CA ASN A 59 0.35 -2.19 10.58
C ASN A 59 0.60 -0.88 11.33
N VAL A 60 -0.38 0.02 11.32
CA VAL A 60 -0.22 1.35 11.93
C VAL A 60 -0.14 1.31 13.46
N ASP A 61 -0.65 0.24 14.08
CA ASP A 61 -0.56 0.10 15.54
C ASP A 61 0.87 -0.06 15.99
N ASP A 62 1.69 -0.76 15.21
CA ASP A 62 3.08 -1.06 15.54
C ASP A 62 4.07 -0.06 14.92
N ASN A 63 3.62 0.74 13.97
CA ASN A 63 4.48 1.60 13.17
C ASN A 63 3.88 3.00 13.05
N PRO A 64 4.02 3.85 14.07
CA PRO A 64 3.38 5.15 14.08
C PRO A 64 4.10 6.23 13.27
N LYS A 65 5.37 6.07 12.98
CA LYS A 65 6.18 7.13 12.35
C LYS A 65 5.82 7.37 10.90
N THR A 66 5.73 6.31 10.11
CA THR A 66 5.44 6.43 8.68
C THR A 66 4.04 6.98 8.42
N PRO A 67 2.97 6.43 9.05
CA PRO A 67 1.64 7.01 8.87
C PRO A 67 1.58 8.49 9.22
N SER A 68 2.22 8.88 10.32
CA SER A 68 2.26 10.28 10.74
C SER A 68 2.95 11.16 9.70
N ARG A 69 4.07 10.69 9.15
CA ARG A 69 4.84 11.41 8.14
C ARG A 69 4.01 11.72 6.88
N TYR A 70 3.15 10.80 6.48
CA TYR A 70 2.35 10.95 5.27
C TYR A 70 0.90 11.36 5.51
N GLY A 71 0.59 11.79 6.72
CA GLY A 71 -0.74 12.30 7.06
C GLY A 71 -1.83 11.24 7.01
N VAL A 72 -1.48 9.99 7.29
CA VAL A 72 -2.43 8.88 7.31
C VAL A 72 -3.26 8.96 8.58
N ARG A 73 -4.55 9.29 8.45
CA ARG A 73 -5.48 9.38 9.58
C ARG A 73 -6.58 8.35 9.51
N GLY A 74 -7.17 8.16 8.32
CA GLY A 74 -8.18 7.14 8.09
C GLY A 74 -7.54 5.92 7.47
N ILE A 75 -8.02 4.72 7.84
CA ILE A 75 -7.56 3.46 7.27
C ILE A 75 -8.76 2.63 6.81
N PRO A 76 -8.60 1.79 5.76
CA PRO A 76 -7.38 1.57 5.01
C PRO A 76 -6.96 2.81 4.24
N ASN A 77 -5.65 3.00 4.07
CA ASN A 77 -5.10 4.08 3.31
C ASN A 77 -4.02 3.48 2.41
N LEU A 78 -4.19 3.61 1.10
CA LEU A 78 -3.27 3.04 0.14
C LEU A 78 -2.54 4.18 -0.56
N ILE A 79 -1.20 4.14 -0.50
CA ILE A 79 -0.37 5.15 -1.14
C ILE A 79 0.50 4.48 -2.19
N LEU A 80 0.50 5.04 -3.40
CA LEU A 80 1.29 4.55 -4.51
C LEU A 80 2.52 5.44 -4.66
N PHE A 81 3.69 4.84 -4.49
CA PHE A 81 4.99 5.52 -4.61
C PHE A 81 5.66 5.13 -5.92
N GLN A 82 6.38 6.06 -6.49
CA GLN A 82 7.28 5.80 -7.61
C GLN A 82 8.51 6.68 -7.44
N ASN A 83 9.69 6.06 -7.49
CA ASN A 83 10.96 6.75 -7.32
C ASN A 83 11.01 7.57 -6.02
N GLY A 84 10.46 7.04 -4.95
CA GLY A 84 10.45 7.70 -3.64
C GLY A 84 9.40 8.80 -3.47
N GLU A 85 8.55 9.01 -4.45
CA GLU A 85 7.53 10.07 -4.42
C GLU A 85 6.12 9.51 -4.38
N VAL A 86 5.23 10.18 -3.66
CA VAL A 86 3.81 9.84 -3.64
C VAL A 86 3.20 10.23 -4.98
N LYS A 87 2.61 9.26 -5.67
CA LYS A 87 1.92 9.50 -6.94
C LYS A 87 0.41 9.49 -6.80
N GLU A 88 -0.12 8.60 -5.97
CA GLU A 88 -1.57 8.48 -5.75
C GLU A 88 -1.81 8.10 -4.30
N GLN A 89 -2.97 8.47 -3.78
CA GLN A 89 -3.40 8.10 -2.44
C GLN A 89 -4.90 7.84 -2.44
N ILE A 90 -5.30 6.73 -1.82
CA ILE A 90 -6.70 6.32 -1.75
C ILE A 90 -7.03 6.00 -0.30
N VAL A 91 -8.08 6.63 0.22
CA VAL A 91 -8.54 6.40 1.59
C VAL A 91 -9.87 5.64 1.55
N GLY A 92 -9.96 4.58 2.36
CA GLY A 92 -11.18 3.80 2.48
C GLY A 92 -11.18 2.55 1.61
N ALA A 93 -12.16 1.67 1.86
CA ALA A 93 -12.31 0.41 1.14
C ALA A 93 -13.06 0.65 -0.17
N VAL A 94 -12.32 1.13 -1.17
CA VAL A 94 -12.89 1.40 -2.49
C VAL A 94 -13.00 0.12 -3.33
N PRO A 95 -13.83 0.11 -4.37
CA PRO A 95 -13.93 -1.05 -5.26
C PRO A 95 -12.61 -1.35 -5.97
N LYS A 96 -12.39 -2.64 -6.27
CA LYS A 96 -11.18 -3.09 -6.98
C LYS A 96 -10.96 -2.33 -8.29
N ALA A 97 -12.02 -2.08 -9.05
CA ALA A 97 -11.92 -1.38 -10.33
C ALA A 97 -11.31 0.02 -10.17
N GLN A 98 -11.59 0.69 -9.07
CA GLN A 98 -11.02 2.01 -8.80
C GLN A 98 -9.52 1.89 -8.48
N LEU A 99 -9.13 0.87 -7.74
CA LEU A 99 -7.71 0.62 -7.44
C LEU A 99 -6.93 0.32 -8.70
N VAL A 100 -7.46 -0.52 -9.58
CA VAL A 100 -6.85 -0.84 -10.86
C VAL A 100 -6.66 0.43 -11.70
N LYS A 101 -7.69 1.26 -11.78
CA LYS A 101 -7.63 2.50 -12.54
C LYS A 101 -6.50 3.42 -12.05
N VAL A 102 -6.35 3.54 -10.74
CA VAL A 102 -5.32 4.39 -10.13
C VAL A 102 -3.93 3.78 -10.36
N ILE A 103 -3.78 2.48 -10.16
CA ILE A 103 -2.51 1.79 -10.38
C ILE A 103 -2.06 1.94 -11.83
N ASP A 104 -2.98 1.78 -12.77
CA ASP A 104 -2.66 1.82 -14.20
C ASP A 104 -2.22 3.21 -14.68
N ARG A 105 -2.45 4.25 -13.90
CA ARG A 105 -1.91 5.59 -14.22
C ARG A 105 -0.40 5.66 -14.05
N VAL A 106 0.17 4.80 -13.22
CA VAL A 106 1.59 4.81 -12.85
C VAL A 106 2.32 3.61 -13.43
N VAL A 107 1.71 2.44 -13.35
CA VAL A 107 2.32 1.19 -13.81
C VAL A 107 2.00 0.99 -15.29
N VAL A 108 3.06 0.90 -16.09
CA VAL A 108 2.93 0.73 -17.53
C VAL A 108 3.30 -0.68 -17.96
#